data_4e9698ecc783414bf9703099f0ccb521
#
_entry.id   4e9698ecc783414bf9703099f0ccb521
#
_cell.length_a   1.000
_cell.length_b   1.000
_cell.length_c   1.000
_cell.angle_alpha   90.00
_cell.angle_beta   90.00
_cell.angle_gamma   90.00
#
_symmetry.space_group_name_H-M   'P 1'
#
loop_
_entity.id
_entity.type
_entity.pdbx_description
1 polymer ?
#
loop_
_entity_poly.entity_id
_entity_poly.type
_entity_poly.pdbx_seq_one_letter_code
_entity_poly.pdbx_strand_id
1 'polypeptide(L)'
;MQIKNKKLSLYLSLMVVSIMALFFFPQTINAAPTFPVATSNYYVDDAEILSSSTEKFIQSVNNNYQKTTEKPQIAVAAVKNMQGLTREDYANQLFEKWQIGNKKLDNGVLILFSLEERQIWIEVGYGLEGALTDSGTGAILDRNIDLLKADKFDEALKSIFTEVAVKINGEYDFKNEEIFSGYEVDAEKYSDSDDSGILSVFILIGIVVVVSIFFGGGGSNGPGGRRRRGNISPLLFGLSSGIFRGGSGSGGSGGFGGGGSFGGGGAGRSF
;
A
#
# COMPACT_ATOMS: atom_id res chain seq x y z
N MET A 1 20.10 -22.80 67.21
CA MET A 1 19.11 -23.27 66.20
C MET A 1 18.05 -22.22 65.78
N GLN A 2 17.75 -21.24 66.63
CA GLN A 2 16.71 -20.23 66.41
C GLN A 2 17.02 -19.16 65.35
N ILE A 3 18.30 -18.81 65.11
CA ILE A 3 18.68 -17.74 64.16
C ILE A 3 18.49 -18.17 62.69
N LYS A 4 18.63 -19.46 62.37
CA LYS A 4 18.47 -20.03 61.07
C LYS A 4 16.99 -19.97 60.57
N ASN A 5 16.06 -20.18 61.50
CA ASN A 5 14.62 -20.17 61.19
C ASN A 5 14.07 -18.75 60.99
N LYS A 6 14.61 -17.73 61.65
CA LYS A 6 14.23 -16.31 61.40
C LYS A 6 14.65 -15.81 60.04
N LYS A 7 15.84 -16.20 59.55
CA LYS A 7 16.29 -15.84 58.20
C LYS A 7 15.46 -16.54 57.12
N LEU A 8 15.13 -17.83 57.33
CA LEU A 8 14.29 -18.58 56.39
C LEU A 8 12.87 -17.99 56.29
N SER A 9 12.27 -17.60 57.41
CA SER A 9 10.95 -16.93 57.45
C SER A 9 10.99 -15.57 56.73
N LEU A 10 12.08 -14.79 56.89
CA LEU A 10 12.25 -13.52 56.20
C LEU A 10 12.35 -13.69 54.67
N TYR A 11 13.10 -14.68 54.17
CA TYR A 11 13.19 -14.97 52.77
C TYR A 11 11.87 -15.48 52.20
N LEU A 12 11.12 -16.28 52.94
CA LEU A 12 9.81 -16.76 52.53
C LEU A 12 8.78 -15.62 52.42
N SER A 13 8.78 -14.68 53.37
CA SER A 13 7.91 -13.51 53.34
C SER A 13 8.27 -12.55 52.18
N LEU A 14 9.57 -12.33 51.92
CA LEU A 14 10.02 -11.54 50.77
C LEU A 14 9.62 -12.17 49.43
N MET A 15 9.71 -13.50 49.32
CA MET A 15 9.28 -14.24 48.15
C MET A 15 7.77 -14.12 47.91
N VAL A 16 6.97 -14.24 48.98
CA VAL A 16 5.50 -14.07 48.89
C VAL A 16 5.13 -12.64 48.48
N VAL A 17 5.79 -11.63 49.05
CA VAL A 17 5.56 -10.22 48.68
C VAL A 17 5.98 -9.96 47.22
N SER A 18 7.09 -10.55 46.76
CA SER A 18 7.54 -10.44 45.38
C SER A 18 6.55 -11.09 44.39
N ILE A 19 6.01 -12.27 44.71
CA ILE A 19 4.99 -12.95 43.91
C ILE A 19 3.69 -12.14 43.90
N MET A 20 3.30 -11.60 45.05
CA MET A 20 2.10 -10.77 45.15
C MET A 20 2.23 -9.47 44.34
N ALA A 21 3.41 -8.86 44.28
CA ALA A 21 3.70 -7.69 43.48
C ALA A 21 3.55 -7.96 41.95
N LEU A 22 3.84 -9.19 41.50
CA LEU A 22 3.65 -9.57 40.10
C LEU A 22 2.17 -9.62 39.68
N PHE A 23 1.24 -9.87 40.62
CA PHE A 23 -0.20 -9.85 40.33
C PHE A 23 -0.82 -8.45 40.35
N PHE A 24 -0.10 -7.45 40.87
CA PHE A 24 -0.55 -6.05 40.91
C PHE A 24 -0.03 -5.21 39.75
N PHE A 25 0.72 -5.80 38.78
CA PHE A 25 0.99 -5.07 37.54
C PHE A 25 -0.31 -4.87 36.80
N PRO A 26 -0.72 -3.60 36.50
CA PRO A 26 -1.91 -3.36 35.70
C PRO A 26 -1.69 -4.00 34.33
N GLN A 27 -2.47 -5.01 34.03
CA GLN A 27 -2.58 -5.52 32.68
C GLN A 27 -3.24 -4.41 31.88
N THR A 28 -2.50 -3.73 31.01
CA THR A 28 -3.08 -2.83 30.04
C THR A 28 -3.91 -3.69 29.08
N ILE A 29 -5.20 -3.79 29.35
CA ILE A 29 -6.15 -4.40 28.40
C ILE A 29 -6.27 -3.37 27.27
N ASN A 30 -5.50 -3.56 26.19
CA ASN A 30 -5.76 -2.83 24.98
C ASN A 30 -7.13 -3.30 24.47
N ALA A 31 -8.11 -2.41 24.50
CA ALA A 31 -9.39 -2.66 23.87
C ALA A 31 -9.13 -2.94 22.38
N ALA A 32 -9.85 -3.92 21.81
CA ALA A 32 -9.75 -4.17 20.38
C ALA A 32 -10.13 -2.89 19.61
N PRO A 33 -9.43 -2.55 18.52
CA PRO A 33 -9.72 -1.34 17.75
C PRO A 33 -11.14 -1.39 17.21
N THR A 34 -11.84 -0.28 17.28
CA THR A 34 -13.18 -0.13 16.73
C THR A 34 -13.10 0.62 15.41
N PHE A 35 -13.49 -0.04 14.33
CA PHE A 35 -13.48 0.57 13.00
C PHE A 35 -14.84 1.21 12.70
N PRO A 36 -14.86 2.34 11.96
CA PRO A 36 -16.11 2.92 11.49
C PRO A 36 -16.90 1.92 10.63
N VAL A 37 -18.22 2.09 10.61
CA VAL A 37 -19.11 1.25 9.81
C VAL A 37 -19.11 1.75 8.36
N ALA A 38 -19.00 0.81 7.40
CA ALA A 38 -19.13 1.14 5.99
C ALA A 38 -20.47 1.83 5.72
N THR A 39 -20.43 2.91 4.94
CA THR A 39 -21.63 3.63 4.51
C THR A 39 -21.90 3.40 3.03
N SER A 40 -23.15 3.53 2.59
CA SER A 40 -23.50 3.52 1.16
C SER A 40 -22.96 4.74 0.41
N ASN A 41 -22.34 5.68 1.11
CA ASN A 41 -21.82 6.92 0.55
C ASN A 41 -20.37 6.80 0.06
N TYR A 42 -19.74 5.63 0.28
CA TYR A 42 -18.33 5.37 -0.06
C TYR A 42 -17.31 6.21 0.71
N TYR A 43 -17.73 6.90 1.77
CA TYR A 43 -16.83 7.60 2.68
C TYR A 43 -17.35 7.55 4.11
N VAL A 44 -16.41 7.72 5.03
CA VAL A 44 -16.65 8.07 6.43
C VAL A 44 -15.74 9.25 6.76
N ASP A 45 -16.30 10.27 7.40
CA ASP A 45 -15.57 11.48 7.81
C ASP A 45 -15.76 11.75 9.31
N ASP A 46 -15.14 10.91 10.15
CA ASP A 46 -15.14 11.12 11.60
C ASP A 46 -14.21 12.29 12.01
N ALA A 47 -13.30 12.66 11.13
CA ALA A 47 -12.38 13.78 11.32
C ALA A 47 -13.00 15.16 10.99
N GLU A 48 -14.17 15.16 10.34
CA GLU A 48 -14.91 16.38 9.94
C GLU A 48 -14.09 17.33 9.04
N ILE A 49 -13.37 16.74 8.07
CA ILE A 49 -12.45 17.47 7.18
C ILE A 49 -12.95 17.56 5.74
N LEU A 50 -13.96 16.78 5.35
CA LEU A 50 -14.49 16.80 4.00
C LEU A 50 -15.57 17.87 3.85
N SER A 51 -15.47 18.64 2.77
CA SER A 51 -16.55 19.53 2.38
C SER A 51 -17.71 18.74 1.75
N SER A 52 -18.93 19.27 1.87
CA SER A 52 -20.10 18.64 1.23
C SER A 52 -19.96 18.53 -0.30
N SER A 53 -19.12 19.35 -0.92
CA SER A 53 -18.82 19.25 -2.36
C SER A 53 -17.95 18.03 -2.66
N THR A 54 -16.95 17.77 -1.83
CA THR A 54 -16.06 16.60 -1.95
C THR A 54 -16.81 15.30 -1.64
N GLU A 55 -17.65 15.29 -0.61
CA GLU A 55 -18.52 14.16 -0.30
C GLU A 55 -19.41 13.76 -1.49
N LYS A 56 -20.09 14.74 -2.10
CA LYS A 56 -20.94 14.54 -3.29
C LYS A 56 -20.13 14.07 -4.48
N PHE A 57 -18.91 14.57 -4.64
CA PHE A 57 -18.01 14.14 -5.69
C PHE A 57 -17.64 12.66 -5.56
N ILE A 58 -17.21 12.22 -4.36
CA ILE A 58 -16.90 10.82 -4.04
C ILE A 58 -18.10 9.91 -4.36
N GLN A 59 -19.28 10.30 -3.90
CA GLN A 59 -20.50 9.54 -4.17
C GLN A 59 -20.83 9.45 -5.67
N SER A 60 -20.74 10.58 -6.39
CA SER A 60 -21.09 10.64 -7.82
C SER A 60 -20.18 9.73 -8.65
N VAL A 61 -18.87 9.79 -8.42
CA VAL A 61 -17.89 8.96 -9.14
C VAL A 61 -18.16 7.47 -8.88
N ASN A 62 -18.32 7.07 -7.62
CA ASN A 62 -18.62 5.68 -7.30
C ASN A 62 -19.96 5.21 -7.85
N ASN A 63 -20.99 6.05 -7.83
CA ASN A 63 -22.29 5.75 -8.44
C ASN A 63 -22.17 5.57 -9.95
N ASN A 64 -21.26 6.28 -10.62
CA ASN A 64 -20.99 6.09 -12.04
C ASN A 64 -20.22 4.78 -12.27
N TYR A 65 -19.25 4.43 -11.42
CA TYR A 65 -18.61 3.12 -11.46
C TYR A 65 -19.60 1.95 -11.26
N GLN A 66 -20.64 2.10 -10.43
CA GLN A 66 -21.64 1.05 -10.27
C GLN A 66 -22.46 0.78 -11.54
N LYS A 67 -22.43 1.67 -12.53
CA LYS A 67 -23.08 1.50 -13.85
C LYS A 67 -22.19 0.74 -14.86
N THR A 68 -20.90 0.61 -14.58
CA THR A 68 -19.95 -0.15 -15.41
C THR A 68 -20.05 -1.66 -15.15
N THR A 69 -19.41 -2.46 -15.99
CA THR A 69 -19.35 -3.92 -15.85
C THR A 69 -18.46 -4.33 -14.68
N GLU A 70 -17.31 -3.68 -14.53
CA GLU A 70 -16.23 -3.99 -13.59
C GLU A 70 -16.57 -3.51 -12.19
N LYS A 71 -17.32 -2.40 -12.08
CA LYS A 71 -17.76 -1.79 -10.81
C LYS A 71 -16.64 -1.60 -9.79
N PRO A 72 -15.55 -0.93 -10.16
CA PRO A 72 -14.52 -0.59 -9.19
C PRO A 72 -15.10 0.32 -8.10
N GLN A 73 -14.42 0.37 -6.96
CA GLN A 73 -14.87 1.17 -5.83
C GLN A 73 -13.68 1.89 -5.19
N ILE A 74 -13.85 3.19 -4.93
CA ILE A 74 -12.89 3.99 -4.16
C ILE A 74 -13.57 4.45 -2.89
N ALA A 75 -13.13 3.93 -1.75
CA ALA A 75 -13.62 4.37 -0.44
C ALA A 75 -12.67 5.37 0.20
N VAL A 76 -13.23 6.32 0.95
CA VAL A 76 -12.46 7.30 1.73
C VAL A 76 -12.81 7.15 3.22
N ALA A 77 -11.80 7.00 4.05
CA ALA A 77 -11.94 6.98 5.50
C ALA A 77 -11.08 8.08 6.13
N ALA A 78 -11.71 9.18 6.53
CA ALA A 78 -11.07 10.22 7.32
C ALA A 78 -11.41 9.98 8.80
N VAL A 79 -10.44 9.47 9.55
CA VAL A 79 -10.59 9.11 10.96
C VAL A 79 -9.85 10.08 11.87
N LYS A 80 -10.31 10.20 13.12
CA LYS A 80 -9.61 11.03 14.12
C LYS A 80 -8.25 10.44 14.46
N ASN A 81 -8.20 9.13 14.72
CA ASN A 81 -6.96 8.39 15.00
C ASN A 81 -7.10 6.91 14.63
N MET A 82 -5.97 6.22 14.58
CA MET A 82 -5.87 4.80 14.26
C MET A 82 -5.81 3.89 15.50
N GLN A 83 -6.12 4.41 16.68
CA GLN A 83 -6.24 3.67 17.93
C GLN A 83 -5.01 2.82 18.28
N GLY A 84 -3.81 3.32 17.94
CA GLY A 84 -2.53 2.67 18.21
C GLY A 84 -2.11 1.61 17.19
N LEU A 85 -2.88 1.41 16.12
CA LEU A 85 -2.45 0.61 14.98
C LEU A 85 -1.51 1.41 14.06
N THR A 86 -0.71 0.69 13.28
CA THR A 86 -0.02 1.30 12.15
C THR A 86 -1.04 1.66 11.06
N ARG A 87 -0.70 2.58 10.17
CA ARG A 87 -1.59 2.96 9.06
C ARG A 87 -1.86 1.77 8.12
N GLU A 88 -0.85 0.93 7.91
CA GLU A 88 -0.94 -0.30 7.11
C GLU A 88 -1.93 -1.28 7.73
N ASP A 89 -1.76 -1.58 9.03
CA ASP A 89 -2.64 -2.52 9.74
C ASP A 89 -4.07 -1.99 9.84
N TYR A 90 -4.24 -0.69 10.07
CA TYR A 90 -5.56 -0.07 10.14
C TYR A 90 -6.25 -0.10 8.78
N ALA A 91 -5.55 0.29 7.71
CA ALA A 91 -6.11 0.31 6.36
C ALA A 91 -6.48 -1.09 5.89
N ASN A 92 -5.61 -2.07 6.08
CA ASN A 92 -5.85 -3.45 5.69
C ASN A 92 -7.09 -4.04 6.39
N GLN A 93 -7.18 -3.91 7.74
CA GLN A 93 -8.33 -4.41 8.50
C GLN A 93 -9.63 -3.67 8.12
N LEU A 94 -9.57 -2.37 7.83
CA LEU A 94 -10.71 -1.59 7.42
C LEU A 94 -11.16 -1.97 6.00
N PHE A 95 -10.22 -2.16 5.07
CA PHE A 95 -10.46 -2.60 3.71
C PHE A 95 -11.20 -3.94 3.67
N GLU A 96 -10.69 -4.93 4.44
CA GLU A 96 -11.34 -6.24 4.58
C GLU A 96 -12.74 -6.13 5.19
N LYS A 97 -12.89 -5.36 6.26
CA LYS A 97 -14.16 -5.18 6.96
C LYS A 97 -15.23 -4.53 6.08
N TRP A 98 -14.83 -3.56 5.28
CA TRP A 98 -15.74 -2.86 4.36
C TRP A 98 -16.00 -3.62 3.06
N GLN A 99 -15.18 -4.65 2.76
CA GLN A 99 -15.27 -5.44 1.52
C GLN A 99 -15.29 -4.55 0.28
N ILE A 100 -14.32 -3.63 0.19
CA ILE A 100 -14.25 -2.61 -0.85
C ILE A 100 -13.98 -3.26 -2.21
N GLY A 101 -14.77 -2.88 -3.23
CA GLY A 101 -14.62 -3.36 -4.60
C GLY A 101 -15.44 -4.59 -4.94
N ASN A 102 -15.26 -5.08 -6.16
CA ASN A 102 -15.92 -6.29 -6.65
C ASN A 102 -15.12 -7.52 -6.24
N LYS A 103 -15.73 -8.44 -5.48
CA LYS A 103 -15.08 -9.65 -4.96
C LYS A 103 -14.43 -10.57 -6.01
N LYS A 104 -14.84 -10.47 -7.27
CA LYS A 104 -14.27 -11.30 -8.35
C LYS A 104 -13.07 -10.64 -9.01
N LEU A 105 -12.99 -9.33 -8.94
CA LEU A 105 -11.99 -8.52 -9.61
C LEU A 105 -11.00 -7.90 -8.63
N ASP A 106 -11.27 -7.95 -7.31
CA ASP A 106 -10.46 -7.34 -6.24
C ASP A 106 -10.05 -5.89 -6.57
N ASN A 107 -10.99 -5.13 -7.15
CA ASN A 107 -10.75 -3.81 -7.72
C ASN A 107 -11.25 -2.67 -6.82
N GLY A 108 -10.98 -2.79 -5.54
CA GLY A 108 -11.24 -1.76 -4.56
C GLY A 108 -10.00 -0.90 -4.29
N VAL A 109 -10.22 0.33 -3.84
CA VAL A 109 -9.19 1.21 -3.28
C VAL A 109 -9.72 1.86 -2.01
N LEU A 110 -8.92 1.93 -0.97
CA LEU A 110 -9.19 2.69 0.25
C LEU A 110 -8.18 3.81 0.40
N ILE A 111 -8.65 5.04 0.53
CA ILE A 111 -7.86 6.19 0.94
C ILE A 111 -8.13 6.41 2.43
N LEU A 112 -7.17 6.06 3.27
CA LEU A 112 -7.21 6.27 4.71
C LEU A 112 -6.48 7.55 5.07
N PHE A 113 -7.14 8.44 5.80
CA PHE A 113 -6.55 9.64 6.39
C PHE A 113 -6.75 9.59 7.91
N SER A 114 -5.69 9.86 8.66
CA SER A 114 -5.74 10.00 10.13
C SER A 114 -5.28 11.38 10.56
N LEU A 115 -6.17 12.07 11.30
CA LEU A 115 -5.96 13.46 11.68
C LEU A 115 -4.90 13.61 12.78
N GLU A 116 -5.00 12.82 13.85
CA GLU A 116 -4.10 12.96 15.02
C GLU A 116 -2.68 12.50 14.71
N GLU A 117 -2.52 11.37 13.99
CA GLU A 117 -1.21 10.85 13.60
C GLU A 117 -0.62 11.58 12.39
N ARG A 118 -1.40 12.43 11.71
CA ARG A 118 -1.00 13.12 10.47
C ARG A 118 -0.44 12.14 9.45
N GLN A 119 -1.23 11.14 9.14
CA GLN A 119 -0.85 10.07 8.22
C GLN A 119 -1.94 9.83 7.17
N ILE A 120 -1.49 9.45 6.00
CA ILE A 120 -2.34 9.03 4.90
C ILE A 120 -1.81 7.72 4.32
N TRP A 121 -2.72 6.86 3.89
CA TRP A 121 -2.43 5.59 3.24
C TRP A 121 -3.40 5.32 2.10
N ILE A 122 -2.90 4.78 0.99
CA ILE A 122 -3.73 4.25 -0.09
C ILE A 122 -3.54 2.74 -0.08
N GLU A 123 -4.60 2.00 0.19
CA GLU A 123 -4.66 0.54 0.08
C GLU A 123 -5.31 0.17 -1.23
N VAL A 124 -4.70 -0.74 -1.98
CA VAL A 124 -5.11 -1.11 -3.34
C VAL A 124 -5.42 -2.60 -3.41
N GLY A 125 -6.59 -2.96 -3.90
CA GLY A 125 -6.95 -4.35 -4.16
C GLY A 125 -6.13 -4.93 -5.31
N TYR A 126 -5.86 -6.23 -5.24
CA TYR A 126 -4.99 -6.95 -6.17
C TYR A 126 -5.30 -6.71 -7.66
N GLY A 127 -6.58 -6.57 -8.01
CA GLY A 127 -7.00 -6.33 -9.39
C GLY A 127 -6.63 -4.97 -9.96
N LEU A 128 -6.14 -4.04 -9.13
CA LEU A 128 -5.72 -2.70 -9.54
C LEU A 128 -4.23 -2.43 -9.33
N GLU A 129 -3.44 -3.41 -8.84
CA GLU A 129 -2.00 -3.22 -8.60
C GLU A 129 -1.21 -2.88 -9.88
N GLY A 130 -1.71 -3.28 -11.04
CA GLY A 130 -1.12 -2.92 -12.34
C GLY A 130 -1.23 -1.43 -12.64
N ALA A 131 -2.37 -0.81 -12.34
CA ALA A 131 -2.64 0.60 -12.57
C ALA A 131 -2.19 1.50 -11.41
N LEU A 132 -2.26 0.98 -10.20
CA LEU A 132 -1.95 1.65 -8.95
C LEU A 132 -0.85 0.90 -8.20
N THR A 133 0.35 0.91 -8.78
CA THR A 133 1.54 0.29 -8.15
C THR A 133 1.93 1.02 -6.86
N ASP A 134 2.72 0.41 -5.97
CA ASP A 134 3.21 1.06 -4.74
C ASP A 134 3.98 2.36 -5.04
N SER A 135 4.76 2.38 -6.12
CA SER A 135 5.47 3.59 -6.54
C SER A 135 4.51 4.65 -7.10
N GLY A 136 3.50 4.23 -7.86
CA GLY A 136 2.48 5.11 -8.42
C GLY A 136 1.62 5.76 -7.34
N THR A 137 1.12 4.96 -6.39
CA THR A 137 0.37 5.48 -5.23
C THR A 137 1.23 6.37 -4.34
N GLY A 138 2.51 6.02 -4.16
CA GLY A 138 3.48 6.87 -3.48
C GLY A 138 3.65 8.22 -4.15
N ALA A 139 3.75 8.25 -5.48
CA ALA A 139 3.87 9.48 -6.25
C ALA A 139 2.60 10.36 -6.19
N ILE A 140 1.41 9.74 -6.17
CA ILE A 140 0.13 10.45 -5.94
C ILE A 140 0.19 11.18 -4.59
N LEU A 141 0.61 10.49 -3.53
CA LEU A 141 0.72 11.10 -2.20
C LEU A 141 1.77 12.22 -2.17
N ASP A 142 2.92 12.03 -2.81
CA ASP A 142 4.00 13.02 -2.85
C ASP A 142 3.57 14.32 -3.56
N ARG A 143 2.77 14.26 -4.62
CA ARG A 143 2.22 15.44 -5.30
C ARG A 143 1.25 16.24 -4.42
N ASN A 144 0.62 15.58 -3.47
CA ASN A 144 -0.38 16.19 -2.58
C ASN A 144 0.15 16.51 -1.18
N ILE A 145 1.44 16.22 -0.91
CA ILE A 145 2.02 16.34 0.43
C ILE A 145 2.04 17.78 0.95
N ASP A 146 2.21 18.75 0.07
CA ASP A 146 2.24 20.18 0.46
C ASP A 146 0.85 20.68 0.87
N LEU A 147 -0.22 20.18 0.25
CA LEU A 147 -1.59 20.45 0.68
C LEU A 147 -1.87 19.86 2.06
N LEU A 148 -1.43 18.61 2.29
CA LEU A 148 -1.56 17.93 3.59
C LEU A 148 -0.80 18.67 4.69
N LYS A 149 0.44 19.12 4.44
CA LYS A 149 1.23 19.92 5.38
C LYS A 149 0.64 21.29 5.68
N ALA A 150 -0.09 21.85 4.72
CA ALA A 150 -0.77 23.15 4.86
C ALA A 150 -2.18 23.03 5.48
N ASP A 151 -2.54 21.84 6.01
CA ASP A 151 -3.86 21.52 6.58
C ASP A 151 -5.04 21.70 5.61
N LYS A 152 -4.76 21.69 4.30
CA LYS A 152 -5.76 21.72 3.22
C LYS A 152 -6.26 20.32 2.89
N PHE A 153 -6.81 19.64 3.89
CA PHE A 153 -7.13 18.22 3.82
C PHE A 153 -8.21 17.89 2.79
N ASP A 154 -9.26 18.70 2.71
CA ASP A 154 -10.33 18.51 1.71
C ASP A 154 -9.79 18.59 0.28
N GLU A 155 -8.98 19.63 -0.02
CA GLU A 155 -8.34 19.80 -1.33
C GLU A 155 -7.42 18.62 -1.65
N ALA A 156 -6.60 18.19 -0.67
CA ALA A 156 -5.68 17.07 -0.82
C ALA A 156 -6.42 15.76 -1.10
N LEU A 157 -7.42 15.43 -0.29
CA LEU A 157 -8.18 14.18 -0.45
C LEU A 157 -8.97 14.14 -1.75
N LYS A 158 -9.55 15.27 -2.17
CA LYS A 158 -10.22 15.38 -3.46
C LYS A 158 -9.25 15.17 -4.62
N SER A 159 -8.05 15.77 -4.56
CA SER A 159 -7.01 15.61 -5.57
C SER A 159 -6.53 14.16 -5.64
N ILE A 160 -6.18 13.55 -4.49
CA ILE A 160 -5.75 12.14 -4.41
C ILE A 160 -6.83 11.20 -4.95
N PHE A 161 -8.09 11.39 -4.54
CA PHE A 161 -9.22 10.61 -5.04
C PHE A 161 -9.37 10.73 -6.57
N THR A 162 -9.21 11.95 -7.11
CA THR A 162 -9.29 12.19 -8.55
C THR A 162 -8.18 11.48 -9.30
N GLU A 163 -6.94 11.54 -8.81
CA GLU A 163 -5.80 10.87 -9.44
C GLU A 163 -5.98 9.34 -9.43
N VAL A 164 -6.41 8.78 -8.31
CA VAL A 164 -6.75 7.35 -8.22
C VAL A 164 -7.84 6.98 -9.23
N ALA A 165 -8.90 7.78 -9.32
CA ALA A 165 -9.99 7.53 -10.26
C ALA A 165 -9.53 7.61 -11.73
N VAL A 166 -8.66 8.56 -12.10
CA VAL A 166 -8.10 8.66 -13.45
C VAL A 166 -7.27 7.42 -13.81
N LYS A 167 -6.47 6.89 -12.87
CA LYS A 167 -5.71 5.65 -13.09
C LYS A 167 -6.63 4.43 -13.28
N ILE A 168 -7.69 4.31 -12.49
CA ILE A 168 -8.72 3.26 -12.66
C ILE A 168 -9.42 3.40 -14.01
N ASN A 169 -9.76 4.62 -14.43
CA ASN A 169 -10.39 4.87 -15.73
C ASN A 169 -9.47 4.43 -16.89
N GLY A 170 -8.17 4.68 -16.78
CA GLY A 170 -7.19 4.21 -17.76
C GLY A 170 -7.08 2.68 -17.81
N GLU A 171 -7.13 2.00 -16.67
CA GLU A 171 -7.04 0.53 -16.58
C GLU A 171 -8.22 -0.17 -17.29
N TYR A 172 -9.43 0.40 -17.14
CA TYR A 172 -10.66 -0.20 -17.69
C TYR A 172 -11.17 0.49 -18.97
N ASP A 173 -10.40 1.39 -19.56
CA ASP A 173 -10.81 2.18 -20.75
C ASP A 173 -12.11 2.96 -20.53
N PHE A 174 -12.38 3.42 -19.30
CA PHE A 174 -13.52 4.26 -19.01
C PHE A 174 -13.29 5.70 -19.48
N LYS A 175 -14.32 6.32 -20.02
CA LYS A 175 -14.25 7.73 -20.39
C LYS A 175 -14.36 8.62 -19.15
N ASN A 176 -13.39 9.49 -18.97
CA ASN A 176 -13.34 10.41 -17.83
C ASN A 176 -14.61 11.29 -17.76
N GLU A 177 -15.17 11.73 -18.89
CA GLU A 177 -16.37 12.55 -18.97
C GLU A 177 -17.62 11.81 -18.47
N GLU A 178 -17.66 10.48 -18.61
CA GLU A 178 -18.76 9.66 -18.12
C GLU A 178 -18.65 9.42 -16.62
N ILE A 179 -17.42 9.11 -16.13
CA ILE A 179 -17.18 8.83 -14.72
C ILE A 179 -17.25 10.10 -13.87
N PHE A 180 -16.68 11.21 -14.36
CA PHE A 180 -16.73 12.50 -13.66
C PHE A 180 -17.93 13.37 -14.07
N SER A 181 -18.97 12.78 -14.62
CA SER A 181 -20.14 13.52 -15.12
C SER A 181 -20.68 14.52 -14.10
N GLY A 182 -20.81 15.78 -14.52
CA GLY A 182 -21.22 16.91 -13.67
C GLY A 182 -20.09 17.60 -12.90
N TYR A 183 -18.85 17.20 -13.11
CA TYR A 183 -17.66 17.82 -12.52
C TYR A 183 -16.62 18.12 -13.60
N GLU A 184 -15.98 19.27 -13.49
CA GLU A 184 -14.82 19.60 -14.32
C GLU A 184 -13.56 18.96 -13.71
N VAL A 185 -13.00 17.96 -14.38
CA VAL A 185 -11.76 17.29 -14.00
C VAL A 185 -10.80 17.35 -15.17
N ASP A 186 -9.66 18.01 -14.96
CA ASP A 186 -8.54 17.99 -15.90
C ASP A 186 -7.78 16.67 -15.74
N ALA A 187 -8.28 15.63 -16.41
CA ALA A 187 -7.69 14.30 -16.33
C ALA A 187 -6.31 14.21 -16.99
N GLU A 188 -6.01 15.10 -17.96
CA GLU A 188 -4.71 15.15 -18.63
C GLU A 188 -3.58 15.51 -17.63
N LYS A 189 -3.88 16.35 -16.65
CA LYS A 189 -2.97 16.71 -15.58
C LYS A 189 -2.47 15.49 -14.78
N TYR A 190 -3.26 14.43 -14.72
CA TYR A 190 -3.01 13.23 -13.89
C TYR A 190 -2.61 12.00 -14.70
N SER A 191 -2.70 12.05 -16.05
CA SER A 191 -2.41 10.91 -16.92
C SER A 191 -0.92 10.68 -17.18
N ASP A 192 -0.06 11.69 -17.09
CA ASP A 192 1.28 11.67 -17.68
C ASP A 192 2.45 11.52 -16.70
N SER A 193 2.23 11.21 -15.43
CA SER A 193 3.32 11.48 -14.52
C SER A 193 4.39 10.40 -14.32
N ASP A 194 4.19 9.10 -14.65
CA ASP A 194 5.24 8.13 -14.32
C ASP A 194 5.41 6.90 -15.24
N ASP A 195 4.50 6.61 -16.19
CA ASP A 195 4.62 5.38 -17.01
C ASP A 195 5.50 5.52 -18.26
N SER A 196 5.75 6.74 -18.74
CA SER A 196 6.55 6.94 -19.96
C SER A 196 8.01 6.53 -19.81
N GLY A 197 8.56 6.56 -18.59
CA GLY A 197 9.93 6.15 -18.29
C GLY A 197 10.11 4.63 -18.34
N ILE A 198 9.17 3.89 -17.79
CA ILE A 198 9.26 2.41 -17.69
C ILE A 198 8.96 1.77 -19.06
N LEU A 199 7.92 2.24 -19.75
CA LEU A 199 7.58 1.74 -21.08
C LEU A 199 8.71 2.01 -22.09
N SER A 200 9.32 3.19 -22.05
CA SER A 200 10.46 3.52 -22.90
C SER A 200 11.70 2.66 -22.59
N VAL A 201 11.93 2.32 -21.32
CA VAL A 201 13.01 1.38 -20.93
C VAL A 201 12.73 -0.03 -21.44
N PHE A 202 11.50 -0.54 -21.34
CA PHE A 202 11.14 -1.85 -21.89
C PHE A 202 11.20 -1.88 -23.42
N ILE A 203 10.76 -0.81 -24.10
CA ILE A 203 10.92 -0.68 -25.54
C ILE A 203 12.40 -0.66 -25.93
N LEU A 204 13.24 0.05 -25.20
CA LEU A 204 14.68 0.13 -25.46
C LEU A 204 15.37 -1.22 -25.22
N ILE A 205 15.01 -1.93 -24.15
CA ILE A 205 15.47 -3.31 -23.89
C ILE A 205 14.98 -4.24 -25.01
N GLY A 206 13.72 -4.15 -25.41
CA GLY A 206 13.15 -4.92 -26.50
C GLY A 206 13.91 -4.69 -27.81
N ILE A 207 14.22 -3.43 -28.15
CA ILE A 207 15.01 -3.09 -29.34
C ILE A 207 16.44 -3.67 -29.24
N VAL A 208 17.09 -3.56 -28.09
CA VAL A 208 18.44 -4.12 -27.88
C VAL A 208 18.43 -5.64 -28.05
N VAL A 209 17.41 -6.33 -27.52
CA VAL A 209 17.26 -7.79 -27.69
C VAL A 209 17.03 -8.15 -29.15
N VAL A 210 16.14 -7.44 -29.84
CA VAL A 210 15.86 -7.67 -31.27
C VAL A 210 17.10 -7.40 -32.12
N VAL A 211 17.82 -6.31 -31.90
CA VAL A 211 19.07 -5.99 -32.58
C VAL A 211 20.14 -7.06 -32.30
N SER A 212 20.24 -7.55 -31.08
CA SER A 212 21.17 -8.64 -30.71
C SER A 212 20.87 -9.94 -31.44
N ILE A 213 19.59 -10.26 -31.68
CA ILE A 213 19.17 -11.45 -32.43
C ILE A 213 19.47 -11.29 -33.92
N PHE A 214 19.24 -10.10 -34.48
CA PHE A 214 19.44 -9.87 -35.93
C PHE A 214 20.88 -9.55 -36.32
N PHE A 215 21.66 -8.91 -35.46
CA PHE A 215 23.03 -8.53 -35.74
C PHE A 215 24.11 -9.36 -34.99
N GLY A 216 23.68 -10.21 -34.01
CA GLY A 216 24.59 -11.12 -33.28
C GLY A 216 24.87 -12.46 -33.99
N GLY A 217 24.29 -12.69 -35.17
CA GLY A 217 24.41 -13.93 -35.94
C GLY A 217 25.46 -13.88 -37.07
N GLY A 218 26.68 -13.53 -36.75
CA GLY A 218 27.76 -13.53 -37.74
C GLY A 218 29.08 -14.00 -37.16
N GLY A 219 29.28 -15.31 -37.08
CA GLY A 219 30.54 -15.87 -36.56
C GLY A 219 30.78 -17.32 -37.01
N SER A 220 31.13 -17.47 -38.28
CA SER A 220 31.86 -18.52 -38.98
C SER A 220 32.23 -19.81 -38.22
N ASN A 221 31.80 -20.92 -38.77
CA ASN A 221 32.39 -22.24 -38.63
C ASN A 221 33.84 -22.25 -39.11
N GLY A 222 34.77 -22.56 -38.19
CA GLY A 222 36.14 -22.96 -38.53
C GLY A 222 36.55 -24.12 -37.63
N PRO A 223 36.97 -25.29 -38.17
CA PRO A 223 37.39 -26.41 -37.38
C PRO A 223 38.92 -26.30 -37.10
N GLY A 224 39.30 -26.40 -35.83
CA GLY A 224 40.64 -26.77 -35.50
C GLY A 224 41.41 -25.88 -34.52
N GLY A 225 41.76 -26.45 -33.38
CA GLY A 225 43.06 -26.17 -32.80
C GLY A 225 43.14 -25.52 -31.43
N ARG A 226 43.41 -26.36 -30.43
CA ARG A 226 44.31 -26.11 -29.28
C ARG A 226 43.90 -25.11 -28.18
N ARG A 227 43.70 -25.74 -27.02
CA ARG A 227 43.68 -25.16 -25.66
C ARG A 227 44.64 -23.97 -25.49
N ARG A 228 44.07 -22.83 -25.16
CA ARG A 228 44.78 -21.80 -24.37
C ARG A 228 43.84 -21.26 -23.31
N ARG A 229 44.25 -21.49 -22.07
CA ARG A 229 43.73 -20.96 -20.84
C ARG A 229 43.84 -19.42 -20.92
N GLY A 230 42.77 -18.71 -21.14
CA GLY A 230 42.71 -17.25 -21.19
C GLY A 230 41.83 -16.75 -20.06
N ASN A 231 42.40 -15.96 -19.17
CA ASN A 231 41.76 -15.24 -18.09
C ASN A 231 40.51 -14.53 -18.57
N ILE A 232 39.37 -14.94 -18.06
CA ILE A 232 38.12 -14.19 -18.19
C ILE A 232 38.11 -13.12 -17.10
N SER A 233 38.12 -11.87 -17.54
CA SER A 233 38.18 -10.68 -16.69
C SER A 233 37.05 -10.68 -15.63
N PRO A 234 37.33 -10.31 -14.38
CA PRO A 234 36.37 -10.31 -13.28
C PRO A 234 35.22 -9.29 -13.44
N LEU A 235 35.22 -8.50 -14.51
CA LEU A 235 34.31 -7.33 -14.62
C LEU A 235 32.90 -7.69 -15.04
N LEU A 236 32.68 -8.88 -15.65
CA LEU A 236 31.32 -9.28 -16.09
C LEU A 236 30.53 -10.02 -15.02
N PHE A 237 31.21 -10.55 -13.99
CA PHE A 237 30.53 -11.24 -12.87
C PHE A 237 30.06 -10.31 -11.75
N GLY A 238 30.51 -9.05 -11.74
CA GLY A 238 30.17 -8.05 -10.74
C GLY A 238 28.78 -7.42 -10.94
N LEU A 239 28.25 -7.46 -12.16
CA LEU A 239 26.96 -6.82 -12.50
C LEU A 239 25.74 -7.73 -12.29
N SER A 240 25.93 -9.04 -12.17
CA SER A 240 24.79 -9.97 -12.01
C SER A 240 24.48 -10.36 -10.57
N SER A 241 25.36 -10.04 -9.60
CA SER A 241 25.19 -10.43 -8.20
C SER A 241 24.73 -9.30 -7.26
N GLY A 242 24.56 -8.10 -7.78
CA GLY A 242 24.13 -6.92 -6.99
C GLY A 242 22.63 -6.60 -7.03
N ILE A 243 21.88 -7.18 -7.95
CA ILE A 243 20.48 -6.80 -8.20
C ILE A 243 19.47 -7.73 -7.48
N PHE A 244 19.88 -8.91 -7.02
CA PHE A 244 19.02 -9.88 -6.34
C PHE A 244 19.52 -10.30 -4.96
N ARG A 245 19.87 -9.33 -4.10
CA ARG A 245 20.05 -9.61 -2.69
C ARG A 245 18.93 -8.92 -1.89
N GLY A 246 17.71 -9.42 -2.09
CA GLY A 246 16.61 -9.18 -1.20
C GLY A 246 16.92 -9.81 0.15
N GLY A 247 16.88 -9.03 1.20
CA GLY A 247 17.11 -9.45 2.55
C GLY A 247 16.02 -10.42 2.98
N SER A 248 16.42 -11.66 3.26
CA SER A 248 15.69 -12.63 4.03
C SER A 248 15.53 -12.14 5.47
N GLY A 249 14.37 -11.66 5.81
CA GLY A 249 13.89 -11.44 7.17
C GLY A 249 13.02 -12.62 7.58
N SER A 250 13.57 -13.44 8.45
CA SER A 250 13.02 -14.65 9.04
C SER A 250 11.84 -14.38 9.96
N GLY A 251 10.77 -15.19 9.82
CA GLY A 251 10.15 -15.84 10.97
C GLY A 251 8.93 -15.20 11.58
N GLY A 252 7.82 -15.86 11.49
CA GLY A 252 6.64 -15.68 12.33
C GLY A 252 5.48 -16.54 11.87
N SER A 253 5.55 -17.83 12.18
CA SER A 253 4.45 -18.78 12.08
C SER A 253 3.26 -18.36 12.93
N GLY A 254 2.06 -18.35 12.36
CA GLY A 254 0.82 -18.25 13.10
C GLY A 254 -0.35 -18.29 12.15
N GLY A 255 -0.80 -19.48 11.76
CA GLY A 255 -1.95 -19.66 10.90
C GLY A 255 -3.26 -19.35 11.59
N PHE A 256 -4.23 -18.93 10.79
CA PHE A 256 -5.63 -19.37 10.85
C PHE A 256 -6.35 -18.99 9.56
N GLY A 257 -6.79 -19.94 8.84
CA GLY A 257 -8.02 -20.17 8.14
C GLY A 257 -8.52 -19.22 7.07
N GLY A 258 -8.38 -19.61 5.79
CA GLY A 258 -9.45 -19.58 4.79
C GLY A 258 -10.04 -18.20 4.41
N GLY A 259 -9.30 -17.44 3.63
CA GLY A 259 -9.83 -16.27 2.93
C GLY A 259 -8.78 -15.81 1.95
N GLY A 260 -9.20 -15.38 0.76
CA GLY A 260 -8.34 -15.05 -0.37
C GLY A 260 -7.04 -14.35 -0.02
N SER A 261 -6.03 -14.63 -0.80
CA SER A 261 -4.68 -14.09 -0.68
C SER A 261 -4.72 -12.56 -0.86
N PHE A 262 -4.75 -11.82 0.24
CA PHE A 262 -4.57 -10.38 0.24
C PHE A 262 -3.06 -10.09 0.25
N GLY A 263 -2.51 -9.91 -0.94
CA GLY A 263 -1.26 -9.19 -1.13
C GLY A 263 -1.62 -7.83 -1.70
N GLY A 264 -2.28 -7.00 -0.91
CA GLY A 264 -2.63 -5.65 -1.33
C GLY A 264 -1.36 -4.80 -1.41
N GLY A 265 -1.16 -4.13 -2.54
CA GLY A 265 -0.17 -3.07 -2.68
C GLY A 265 -0.69 -1.79 -2.01
N GLY A 266 0.21 -0.92 -1.60
CA GLY A 266 -0.18 0.35 -1.00
C GLY A 266 0.99 1.26 -0.72
N ALA A 267 0.70 2.53 -0.52
CA ALA A 267 1.70 3.49 -0.11
C ALA A 267 1.14 4.49 0.91
N GLY A 268 1.98 5.00 1.77
CA GLY A 268 1.59 6.00 2.74
C GLY A 268 2.64 7.07 2.99
N ARG A 269 2.16 8.16 3.57
CA ARG A 269 3.00 9.30 3.98
C ARG A 269 2.58 9.79 5.35
N SER A 270 3.57 10.38 6.05
CA SER A 270 3.34 11.25 7.20
C SER A 270 3.60 12.69 6.78
N PHE A 271 2.88 13.68 7.34
CA PHE A 271 2.93 15.08 6.91
C PHE A 271 2.87 16.08 8.06
#